data_e70eef66ee2cbe13268fe8b425c2cb95
#
_entry.id   e70eef66ee2cbe13268fe8b425c2cb95
#
_cell.length_a   1.000
_cell.length_b   1.000
_cell.length_c   1.000
_cell.angle_alpha   90.00
_cell.angle_beta   90.00
_cell.angle_gamma   90.00
#
_symmetry.space_group_name_H-M   'P 1'
#
loop_
_entity.id
_entity.type
_entity.pdbx_description
1 polymer ?
#
loop_
_entity_poly.entity_id
_entity_poly.type
_entity_poly.pdbx_seq_one_letter_code
_entity_poly.pdbx_strand_id
1 'polypeptide(L)' 'MEIGKKLKGARMKSGFTQETVAEKINMSRQTISNWENEKSYPDIISVIELSSLYSISLDDLLK' A
#
# COMPACT_ATOMS: atom_id res chain seq x y z
N MET A 1 8.62 10.96 5.17
CA MET A 1 8.48 9.52 5.36
C MET A 1 8.22 8.85 4.02
N GLU A 2 9.03 7.87 3.66
CA GLU A 2 8.93 7.25 2.34
C GLU A 2 8.08 5.98 2.36
N ILE A 3 6.82 6.14 2.76
CA ILE A 3 5.92 5.01 2.84
C ILE A 3 5.64 4.38 1.47
N GLY A 4 5.69 5.21 0.42
CA GLY A 4 5.39 4.73 -0.93
C GLY A 4 6.30 3.61 -1.39
N LYS A 5 7.60 3.75 -1.16
CA LYS A 5 8.56 2.69 -1.51
C LYS A 5 8.29 1.41 -0.75
N LYS A 6 7.93 1.53 0.51
CA LYS A 6 7.64 0.36 1.34
C LYS A 6 6.37 -0.32 0.89
N LEU A 7 5.35 0.46 0.55
CA LEU A 7 4.11 -0.09 0.02
C LEU A 7 4.35 -0.84 -1.29
N LYS A 8 5.10 -0.22 -2.20
CA LYS A 8 5.39 -0.85 -3.48
C LYS A 8 6.19 -2.14 -3.29
N GLY A 9 7.22 -2.09 -2.45
CA GLY A 9 8.05 -3.28 -2.20
C GLY A 9 7.25 -4.41 -1.58
N ALA A 10 6.39 -4.10 -0.62
CA ALA A 10 5.55 -5.10 0.03
C ALA A 10 4.55 -5.69 -0.95
N ARG A 11 3.97 -4.85 -1.82
CA ARG A 11 3.05 -5.32 -2.85
C ARG A 11 3.73 -6.29 -3.80
N MET A 12 4.93 -5.92 -4.25
CA MET A 12 5.67 -6.77 -5.20
C MET A 12 6.07 -8.09 -4.57
N LYS A 13 6.48 -8.07 -3.31
CA LYS A 13 6.80 -9.31 -2.58
C LYS A 13 5.59 -10.21 -2.43
N SER A 14 4.41 -9.61 -2.31
CA SER A 14 3.16 -10.37 -2.19
C SER A 14 2.65 -10.88 -3.54
N GLY A 15 3.25 -10.45 -4.63
CA GLY A 15 2.85 -10.88 -5.97
C GLY A 15 1.60 -10.21 -6.50
N PHE A 16 1.18 -9.09 -5.92
CA PHE A 16 -0.02 -8.38 -6.34
C PHE A 16 0.30 -7.28 -7.35
N THR A 17 -0.63 -7.04 -8.27
CA THR A 17 -0.60 -5.85 -9.11
C THR A 17 -1.30 -4.72 -8.38
N GLN A 18 -1.07 -3.48 -8.84
CA GLN A 18 -1.78 -2.33 -8.27
C GLN A 18 -3.30 -2.49 -8.41
N GLU A 19 -3.73 -3.02 -9.56
CA GLU A 19 -5.16 -3.23 -9.81
C GLU A 19 -5.77 -4.22 -8.83
N THR A 20 -5.07 -5.33 -8.58
CA THR A 20 -5.55 -6.34 -7.63
C THR A 20 -5.67 -5.76 -6.23
N VAL A 21 -4.68 -4.99 -5.79
CA VAL A 21 -4.72 -4.35 -4.48
C VAL A 21 -5.88 -3.37 -4.39
N ALA A 22 -6.06 -2.56 -5.44
CA ALA A 22 -7.16 -1.59 -5.48
C ALA A 22 -8.51 -2.29 -5.31
N GLU A 23 -8.70 -3.42 -5.98
CA GLU A 23 -9.93 -4.20 -5.83
C GLU A 23 -10.11 -4.73 -4.42
N LYS A 24 -9.04 -5.23 -3.83
CA LYS A 24 -9.10 -5.86 -2.50
C LYS A 24 -9.45 -4.87 -1.40
N ILE A 25 -9.01 -3.62 -1.52
CA ILE A 25 -9.29 -2.61 -0.49
C ILE A 25 -10.31 -1.58 -0.97
N ASN A 26 -10.97 -1.85 -2.09
CA ASN A 26 -12.07 -1.04 -2.61
C ASN A 26 -11.64 0.40 -2.90
N MET A 27 -10.50 0.55 -3.55
CA MET A 27 -9.96 1.84 -3.97
C MET A 27 -9.71 1.82 -5.47
N SER A 28 -9.42 2.97 -6.06
CA SER A 28 -9.05 3.03 -7.47
C SER A 28 -7.58 2.67 -7.63
N ARG A 29 -7.22 2.13 -8.79
CA ARG A 29 -5.84 1.86 -9.11
C ARG A 29 -5.00 3.14 -9.06
N GLN A 30 -5.56 4.25 -9.50
CA GLN A 30 -4.87 5.53 -9.47
C GLN A 30 -4.50 5.93 -8.05
N THR A 31 -5.37 5.65 -7.09
CA THR A 31 -5.09 5.94 -5.68
C THR A 31 -3.88 5.14 -5.20
N ILE A 32 -3.82 3.85 -5.53
CA ILE A 32 -2.69 3.00 -5.15
C ILE A 32 -1.40 3.55 -5.77
N SER A 33 -1.46 3.90 -7.04
CA SER A 33 -0.31 4.46 -7.75
C SER A 33 0.17 5.75 -7.09
N ASN A 34 -0.77 6.64 -6.74
CA ASN A 34 -0.42 7.90 -6.07
C ASN A 34 0.29 7.66 -4.74
N TRP A 35 -0.18 6.69 -3.95
CA TRP A 35 0.45 6.36 -2.67
C TRP A 35 1.87 5.84 -2.89
N GLU A 36 2.07 4.97 -3.87
CA GLU A 36 3.39 4.37 -4.13
C GLU A 36 4.37 5.39 -4.71
N ASN A 37 3.86 6.41 -5.37
CA ASN A 37 4.69 7.46 -5.97
C ASN A 37 4.80 8.71 -5.09
N GLU A 38 4.35 8.64 -3.85
CA GLU A 38 4.44 9.73 -2.87
C GLU A 38 3.67 10.98 -3.28
N LYS A 39 2.67 10.84 -4.16
CA LYS A 39 1.83 11.97 -4.56
C LYS A 39 0.72 12.23 -3.55
N SER A 40 0.34 11.22 -2.81
CA SER A 40 -0.61 11.33 -1.70
C SER A 40 -0.28 10.21 -0.72
N TYR A 41 -0.94 10.22 0.43
CA TYR A 41 -0.66 9.25 1.49
C TYR A 41 -1.95 8.57 1.93
N PRO A 42 -1.90 7.27 2.23
CA PRO A 42 -3.09 6.57 2.70
C PRO A 42 -3.46 7.04 4.11
N ASP A 43 -4.75 7.05 4.40
CA ASP A 43 -5.24 7.29 5.74
C ASP A 43 -4.93 6.06 6.61
N ILE A 44 -5.12 6.21 7.93
CA ILE A 44 -4.73 5.14 8.85
C ILE A 44 -5.50 3.85 8.61
N ILE A 45 -6.77 3.94 8.24
CA ILE A 45 -7.57 2.74 7.94
C ILE A 45 -6.97 1.99 6.75
N SER A 46 -6.62 2.72 5.69
CA SER A 46 -6.01 2.12 4.49
C SER A 46 -4.65 1.51 4.81
N VAL A 47 -3.85 2.17 5.66
CA VAL A 47 -2.55 1.64 6.07
C VAL A 47 -2.72 0.31 6.78
N ILE A 48 -3.71 0.22 7.68
CA ILE A 48 -3.98 -1.01 8.41
C ILE A 48 -4.40 -2.13 7.44
N GLU A 49 -5.27 -1.80 6.48
CA GLU A 49 -5.71 -2.77 5.48
C GLU A 49 -4.53 -3.28 4.64
N LEU A 50 -3.67 -2.36 4.22
CA LEU A 50 -2.51 -2.72 3.42
C LEU A 50 -1.51 -3.57 4.22
N SER A 51 -1.30 -3.23 5.48
CA SER A 51 -0.39 -4.02 6.32
C SER A 51 -0.90 -5.45 6.45
N SER A 52 -2.19 -5.62 6.62
CA SER A 52 -2.81 -6.93 6.70
C SER A 52 -2.68 -7.68 5.37
N LEU A 53 -2.98 -7.00 4.27
CA LEU A 53 -2.96 -7.59 2.93
C LEU A 53 -1.56 -8.07 2.55
N TYR A 54 -0.54 -7.27 2.88
CA TYR A 54 0.84 -7.57 2.53
C TYR A 54 1.57 -8.38 3.61
N SER A 55 0.90 -8.70 4.71
CA SER A 55 1.51 -9.44 5.84
C SER A 55 2.77 -8.76 6.34
N ILE A 56 2.73 -7.45 6.44
CA ILE A 56 3.85 -6.64 6.95
C ILE A 56 3.34 -5.84 8.16
N SER A 57 4.16 -5.71 9.19
CA SER A 57 3.75 -4.98 10.38
C SER A 57 3.63 -3.49 10.09
N LEU A 58 2.78 -2.81 10.86
CA LEU A 58 2.68 -1.35 10.77
C LEU A 58 4.03 -0.70 11.05
N ASP A 59 4.77 -1.25 12.01
CA ASP A 59 6.10 -0.78 12.36
C ASP A 59 7.00 -0.77 11.14
N ASP A 60 7.03 -1.88 10.41
CA ASP A 60 7.88 -2.01 9.22
C ASP A 60 7.44 -1.08 8.10
N LEU A 61 6.13 -0.86 7.98
CA LEU A 61 5.61 0.06 6.96
C LEU A 61 5.96 1.51 7.28
N LEU A 62 5.94 1.88 8.56
CA LEU A 62 6.05 3.28 8.97
C LEU A 62 7.48 3.70 9.36
N LYS A 63 8.40 2.77 9.36
CA LYS A 63 9.81 3.11 9.57
C LYS A 63 10.40 3.68 8.28
#